data_00668e50df1402f11dc9b7dbc96e9a0f
#
_entry.id   00668e50df1402f11dc9b7dbc96e9a0f
#
_cell.length_a   1.000
_cell.length_b   1.000
_cell.length_c   1.000
_cell.angle_alpha   90.00
_cell.angle_beta   90.00
_cell.angle_gamma   90.00
#
_symmetry.space_group_name_H-M   'P 1'
#
loop_
_entity.id
_entity.type
_entity.pdbx_description
1 polymer ?
#
loop_
_entity_poly.entity_id
_entity_poly.type
_entity_poly.pdbx_seq_one_letter_code
_entity_poly.pdbx_strand_id
1 'polypeptide(L)'
;MHKILVNGCFDILHDGHLQHLREARAMGDYLVVALTEDAFVNKGPGRPINHWPERADLLRELRCVDAVITARNACEAIRSVRPKIFVKGIDYAGGDRFTEDVPGACKEVGAELRYTSAPKQSAKEIITKAIM
;
A
#
# COMPACT_ATOMS: atom_id res chain seq x y z
N MET A 1 16.59 -11.78 6.36
CA MET A 1 15.55 -11.40 5.39
C MET A 1 15.20 -9.94 5.58
N HIS A 2 15.23 -9.17 4.49
CA HIS A 2 14.86 -7.75 4.53
C HIS A 2 13.40 -7.62 4.13
N LYS A 3 12.54 -7.59 5.11
CA LYS A 3 11.09 -7.52 4.93
C LYS A 3 10.65 -6.09 4.64
N ILE A 4 9.90 -5.93 3.57
CA ILE A 4 9.34 -4.65 3.13
C ILE A 4 7.84 -4.70 3.38
N LEU A 5 7.27 -3.62 3.89
CA LEU A 5 5.83 -3.49 4.13
C LEU A 5 5.28 -2.34 3.32
N VAL A 6 4.17 -2.58 2.64
CA VAL A 6 3.31 -1.53 2.10
C VAL A 6 1.92 -1.68 2.70
N ASN A 7 1.19 -0.58 2.82
CA ASN A 7 -0.19 -0.60 3.27
C ASN A 7 -1.04 0.21 2.29
N GLY A 8 -2.20 -0.29 1.95
CA GLY A 8 -3.11 0.42 1.06
C GLY A 8 -4.42 -0.31 0.86
N CYS A 9 -5.33 0.33 0.13
CA CYS A 9 -6.64 -0.21 -0.20
C CYS A 9 -6.62 -1.03 -1.49
N PHE A 10 -5.83 -0.61 -2.47
CA PHE A 10 -5.71 -1.27 -3.78
C PHE A 10 -7.08 -1.58 -4.40
N ASP A 11 -7.95 -0.59 -4.41
CA ASP A 11 -9.30 -0.70 -4.92
C ASP A 11 -9.59 0.49 -5.84
N ILE A 12 -9.51 0.33 -7.08
CA ILE A 12 -9.28 -0.83 -7.95
C ILE A 12 -7.78 -0.94 -8.27
N LEU A 13 -7.25 -2.16 -8.35
CA LEU A 13 -5.85 -2.39 -8.68
C LEU A 13 -5.56 -1.99 -10.13
N HIS A 14 -4.47 -1.25 -10.35
CA HIS A 14 -4.09 -0.77 -11.68
C HIS A 14 -2.56 -0.71 -11.83
N ASP A 15 -2.08 -0.31 -13.01
CA ASP A 15 -0.65 -0.30 -13.32
C ASP A 15 0.17 0.59 -12.38
N GLY A 16 -0.37 1.72 -11.94
CA GLY A 16 0.31 2.57 -10.95
C GLY A 16 0.61 1.84 -9.65
N HIS A 17 -0.33 1.03 -9.18
CA HIS A 17 -0.13 0.16 -8.03
C HIS A 17 0.95 -0.89 -8.30
N LEU A 18 0.92 -1.49 -9.49
CA LEU A 18 1.91 -2.51 -9.86
C LEU A 18 3.33 -1.94 -9.86
N GLN A 19 3.52 -0.76 -10.44
CA GLN A 19 4.84 -0.12 -10.45
C GLN A 19 5.31 0.23 -9.03
N HIS A 20 4.42 0.73 -8.20
CA HIS A 20 4.69 1.01 -6.79
C HIS A 20 5.16 -0.27 -6.06
N LEU A 21 4.43 -1.37 -6.23
CA LEU A 21 4.75 -2.63 -5.58
C LEU A 21 6.07 -3.23 -6.08
N ARG A 22 6.34 -3.14 -7.37
CA ARG A 22 7.61 -3.58 -7.96
C ARG A 22 8.79 -2.80 -7.39
N GLU A 23 8.65 -1.49 -7.31
CA GLU A 23 9.69 -0.62 -6.77
C GLU A 23 9.93 -0.93 -5.29
N ALA A 24 8.87 -1.12 -4.51
CA ALA A 24 8.97 -1.50 -3.10
C ALA A 24 9.67 -2.86 -2.95
N ARG A 25 9.29 -3.85 -3.77
CA ARG A 25 9.91 -5.18 -3.70
C ARG A 25 11.41 -5.14 -3.98
N ALA A 26 11.85 -4.23 -4.83
CA ALA A 26 13.26 -4.06 -5.16
C ALA A 26 14.11 -3.52 -4.00
N MET A 27 13.48 -2.97 -2.96
CA MET A 27 14.18 -2.43 -1.79
C MET A 27 14.60 -3.52 -0.79
N GLY A 28 14.09 -4.73 -0.95
CA GLY A 28 14.42 -5.84 -0.07
C GLY A 28 14.16 -7.18 -0.75
N ASP A 29 13.92 -8.20 0.03
CA ASP A 29 13.78 -9.56 -0.51
C ASP A 29 12.45 -10.25 -0.15
N TYR A 30 11.56 -9.55 0.54
CA TYR A 30 10.25 -10.10 0.90
C TYR A 30 9.24 -8.96 1.08
N LEU A 31 8.22 -8.92 0.23
CA LEU A 31 7.20 -7.86 0.26
C LEU A 31 5.91 -8.35 0.90
N VAL A 32 5.52 -7.69 1.98
CA VAL A 32 4.23 -7.89 2.65
C VAL A 32 3.32 -6.72 2.30
N VAL A 33 2.12 -7.02 1.81
CA VAL A 33 1.09 -6.02 1.59
C VAL A 33 0.07 -6.13 2.72
N ALA A 34 -0.05 -5.07 3.51
CA ALA A 34 -1.10 -4.96 4.52
C ALA A 34 -2.30 -4.29 3.86
N LEU A 35 -3.30 -5.11 3.54
CA LEU A 35 -4.47 -4.69 2.80
C LEU A 35 -5.56 -4.20 3.76
N THR A 36 -6.01 -2.96 3.54
CA THR A 36 -6.97 -2.30 4.42
C THR A 36 -8.32 -3.02 4.43
N GLU A 37 -8.83 -3.31 5.63
CA GLU A 37 -10.15 -3.91 5.84
C GLU A 37 -11.25 -3.01 5.22
N ASP A 38 -12.32 -3.62 4.72
CA ASP A 38 -13.41 -2.91 4.04
C ASP A 38 -13.95 -1.73 4.85
N ALA A 39 -14.16 -1.93 6.15
CA ALA A 39 -14.70 -0.90 7.03
C ALA A 39 -13.81 0.34 7.15
N PHE A 40 -12.52 0.21 6.84
CA PHE A 40 -11.55 1.29 6.98
C PHE A 40 -11.12 1.89 5.63
N VAL A 41 -11.74 1.45 4.54
CA VAL A 41 -11.52 2.05 3.23
C VAL A 41 -12.26 3.39 3.18
N ASN A 42 -11.51 4.49 3.19
CA ASN A 42 -12.06 5.84 3.22
C ASN A 42 -11.92 6.52 1.85
N LYS A 43 -12.70 6.06 0.89
CA LYS A 43 -12.66 6.56 -0.50
C LYS A 43 -14.03 7.09 -0.97
N GLY A 44 -14.96 7.26 -0.06
CA GLY A 44 -16.30 7.78 -0.34
C GLY A 44 -17.36 6.68 -0.48
N PRO A 45 -18.61 7.09 -0.77
CA PRO A 45 -19.73 6.16 -0.90
C PRO A 45 -19.49 5.11 -1.98
N GLY A 46 -19.96 3.89 -1.72
CA GLY A 46 -19.82 2.78 -2.67
C GLY A 46 -18.43 2.15 -2.71
N ARG A 47 -17.54 2.52 -1.78
CA ARG A 47 -16.19 1.95 -1.73
C ARG A 47 -16.01 1.12 -0.45
N PRO A 48 -15.31 -0.02 -0.47
CA PRO A 48 -14.58 -0.53 -1.63
C PRO A 48 -15.53 -1.11 -2.70
N ILE A 49 -15.08 -1.06 -3.94
CA ILE A 49 -15.77 -1.70 -5.06
C ILE A 49 -15.57 -3.21 -4.97
N ASN A 50 -14.32 -3.63 -4.74
CA ASN A 50 -13.99 -5.02 -4.48
C ASN A 50 -13.78 -5.22 -2.98
N HIS A 51 -14.39 -6.26 -2.41
CA HIS A 51 -14.24 -6.58 -1.00
C HIS A 51 -12.86 -7.19 -0.74
N TRP A 52 -12.48 -7.26 0.51
CA TRP A 52 -11.11 -7.67 0.91
C TRP A 52 -10.65 -8.97 0.25
N PRO A 53 -11.43 -10.07 0.24
CA PRO A 53 -10.96 -11.33 -0.38
C PRO A 53 -10.61 -11.19 -1.85
N GLU A 54 -11.41 -10.43 -2.60
CA GLU A 54 -11.19 -10.18 -4.02
C GLU A 54 -9.94 -9.36 -4.25
N ARG A 55 -9.75 -8.30 -3.46
CA ARG A 55 -8.55 -7.46 -3.53
C ARG A 55 -7.30 -8.26 -3.16
N ALA A 56 -7.39 -9.11 -2.14
CA ALA A 56 -6.29 -9.96 -1.72
C ALA A 56 -5.91 -10.98 -2.80
N ASP A 57 -6.89 -11.58 -3.45
CA ASP A 57 -6.65 -12.56 -4.52
C ASP A 57 -5.88 -11.93 -5.68
N LEU A 58 -6.28 -10.73 -6.10
CA LEU A 58 -5.58 -10.01 -7.17
C LEU A 58 -4.13 -9.71 -6.79
N LEU A 59 -3.90 -9.24 -5.57
CA LEU A 59 -2.56 -8.93 -5.10
C LEU A 59 -1.68 -10.17 -5.02
N ARG A 60 -2.23 -11.30 -4.59
CA ARG A 60 -1.48 -12.56 -4.48
C ARG A 60 -1.00 -13.11 -5.81
N GLU A 61 -1.66 -12.73 -6.91
CA GLU A 61 -1.25 -13.13 -8.25
C GLU A 61 -0.07 -12.31 -8.79
N LEU A 62 0.27 -11.21 -8.15
CA LEU A 62 1.41 -10.39 -8.57
C LEU A 62 2.70 -11.03 -8.08
N ARG A 63 3.65 -11.22 -9.01
CA ARG A 63 4.95 -11.85 -8.72
C ARG A 63 5.75 -11.12 -7.66
N CYS A 64 5.61 -9.80 -7.57
CA CYS A 64 6.35 -9.00 -6.61
C CYS A 64 5.81 -9.09 -5.19
N VAL A 65 4.61 -9.62 -5.00
CA VAL A 65 3.97 -9.71 -3.67
C VAL A 65 4.24 -11.09 -3.07
N ASP A 66 4.83 -11.11 -1.89
CA ASP A 66 5.16 -12.37 -1.19
C ASP A 66 4.08 -12.77 -0.19
N ALA A 67 3.42 -11.81 0.42
CA ALA A 67 2.35 -12.08 1.39
C ALA A 67 1.34 -10.94 1.42
N VAL A 68 0.09 -11.28 1.69
CA VAL A 68 -0.99 -10.31 1.90
C VAL A 68 -1.58 -10.57 3.28
N ILE A 69 -1.64 -9.53 4.10
CA ILE A 69 -2.24 -9.58 5.43
C ILE A 69 -3.33 -8.51 5.52
N THR A 70 -4.17 -8.61 6.53
CA THR A 70 -5.17 -7.58 6.81
C THR A 70 -4.63 -6.53 7.77
N ALA A 71 -5.12 -5.30 7.66
CA ALA A 71 -4.82 -4.24 8.60
C ALA A 71 -5.93 -3.19 8.57
N ARG A 72 -6.14 -2.52 9.69
CA ARG A 72 -7.07 -1.40 9.75
C ARG A 72 -6.40 -0.12 9.29
N ASN A 73 -5.12 0.04 9.59
CA ASN A 73 -4.35 1.22 9.22
C ASN A 73 -2.85 0.91 9.14
N ALA A 74 -2.07 1.89 8.70
CA ALA A 74 -0.64 1.73 8.50
C ALA A 74 0.13 1.49 9.81
N CYS A 75 -0.18 2.24 10.86
CA CYS A 75 0.53 2.10 12.13
C CYS A 75 0.33 0.72 12.76
N GLU A 76 -0.89 0.19 12.67
CA GLU A 76 -1.17 -1.17 13.13
C GLU A 76 -0.31 -2.19 12.37
N ALA A 77 -0.26 -2.05 11.05
CA ALA A 77 0.53 -2.94 10.21
C ALA A 77 2.02 -2.87 10.53
N ILE A 78 2.56 -1.67 10.70
CA ILE A 78 3.96 -1.45 11.02
C ILE A 78 4.32 -2.13 12.35
N ARG A 79 3.50 -1.95 13.37
CA ARG A 79 3.74 -2.55 14.69
C ARG A 79 3.62 -4.06 14.67
N SER A 80 2.68 -4.58 13.88
CA SER A 80 2.45 -6.02 13.76
C SER A 80 3.54 -6.73 12.98
N VAL A 81 3.93 -6.18 11.84
CA VAL A 81 4.89 -6.79 10.92
C VAL A 81 6.34 -6.52 11.32
N ARG A 82 6.61 -5.34 11.86
CA ARG A 82 7.96 -4.87 12.21
C ARG A 82 8.91 -5.03 11.04
N PRO A 83 8.63 -4.36 9.91
CA PRO A 83 9.44 -4.49 8.71
C PRO A 83 10.78 -3.79 8.88
N LYS A 84 11.72 -4.10 7.99
CA LYS A 84 12.95 -3.32 7.89
C LYS A 84 12.67 -1.97 7.21
N ILE A 85 11.82 -1.98 6.19
CA ILE A 85 11.45 -0.78 5.44
C ILE A 85 9.93 -0.74 5.28
N PHE A 86 9.34 0.42 5.56
CA PHE A 86 7.94 0.71 5.24
C PHE A 86 7.92 1.67 4.06
N VAL A 87 7.13 1.36 3.03
CA VAL A 87 7.14 2.11 1.77
C VAL A 87 5.78 2.72 1.47
N LYS A 88 5.77 4.00 1.12
CA LYS A 88 4.60 4.73 0.63
C LYS A 88 4.88 5.34 -0.74
N GLY A 89 3.85 5.83 -1.41
CA GLY A 89 4.04 6.55 -2.67
C GLY A 89 4.67 7.91 -2.45
N ILE A 90 5.28 8.48 -3.48
CA ILE A 90 5.97 9.78 -3.41
C ILE A 90 5.05 10.92 -2.97
N ASP A 91 3.75 10.80 -3.24
CA ASP A 91 2.76 11.79 -2.82
C ASP A 91 2.64 11.94 -1.29
N TYR A 92 3.20 10.99 -0.52
CA TYR A 92 3.26 11.06 0.95
C TYR A 92 4.56 11.67 1.46
N ALA A 93 5.54 11.96 0.59
CA ALA A 93 6.88 12.37 1.01
C ALA A 93 6.91 13.66 1.83
N GLY A 94 5.95 14.57 1.62
CA GLY A 94 5.85 15.80 2.43
C GLY A 94 5.29 15.59 3.83
N GLY A 95 4.76 14.42 4.13
CA GLY A 95 4.15 14.10 5.41
C GLY A 95 2.71 14.55 5.58
N ASP A 96 2.21 15.44 4.74
CA ASP A 96 0.88 16.05 4.86
C ASP A 96 -0.26 15.08 4.60
N ARG A 97 0.00 14.00 3.87
CA ARG A 97 -1.02 13.02 3.53
C ARG A 97 -1.24 11.95 4.57
N PHE A 98 -0.35 11.85 5.55
CA PHE A 98 -0.51 10.88 6.62
C PHE A 98 -1.62 11.33 7.58
N THR A 99 -2.58 10.44 7.81
CA THR A 99 -3.64 10.65 8.78
C THR A 99 -3.30 10.06 10.14
N GLU A 100 -2.12 9.46 10.26
CA GLU A 100 -1.59 8.81 11.45
C GLU A 100 -0.10 9.16 11.58
N ASP A 101 0.47 8.90 12.74
CA ASP A 101 1.89 9.11 12.96
C ASP A 101 2.74 7.95 12.42
N VAL A 102 2.78 7.82 11.10
CA VAL A 102 3.56 6.78 10.41
C VAL A 102 5.06 6.89 10.71
N PRO A 103 5.68 8.10 10.63
CA PRO A 103 7.10 8.21 11.00
C PRO A 103 7.38 7.74 12.42
N GLY A 104 6.51 8.07 13.38
CA GLY A 104 6.65 7.63 14.76
C GLY A 104 6.55 6.13 14.92
N ALA A 105 5.61 5.50 14.23
CA ALA A 105 5.46 4.04 14.25
C ALA A 105 6.69 3.35 13.66
N CYS A 106 7.22 3.87 12.56
CA CYS A 106 8.45 3.35 11.96
C CYS A 106 9.63 3.44 12.93
N LYS A 107 9.80 4.59 13.55
CA LYS A 107 10.87 4.81 14.53
C LYS A 107 10.76 3.84 15.70
N GLU A 108 9.54 3.62 16.19
CA GLU A 108 9.26 2.72 17.31
C GLU A 108 9.75 1.29 17.05
N VAL A 109 9.59 0.79 15.82
CA VAL A 109 9.99 -0.58 15.46
C VAL A 109 11.36 -0.65 14.77
N GLY A 110 12.01 0.49 14.55
CA GLY A 110 13.30 0.52 13.86
C GLY A 110 13.19 0.36 12.36
N ALA A 111 12.06 0.69 11.77
CA ALA A 111 11.85 0.61 10.33
C ALA A 111 12.27 1.92 9.65
N GLU A 112 12.83 1.80 8.45
CA GLU A 112 13.12 2.94 7.59
C GLU A 112 11.87 3.27 6.78
N LEU A 113 11.54 4.55 6.66
CA LEU A 113 10.44 5.02 5.83
C LEU A 113 11.00 5.47 4.49
N ARG A 114 10.54 4.85 3.41
CA ARG A 114 10.94 5.19 2.05
C ARG A 114 9.73 5.43 1.16
N TYR A 115 9.98 6.02 0.01
CA TYR A 115 8.92 6.39 -0.94
C TYR A 115 9.25 5.86 -2.33
N THR A 116 8.21 5.46 -3.06
CA THR A 116 8.36 5.07 -4.46
C THR A 116 8.19 6.32 -5.34
N SER A 117 8.79 6.27 -6.53
CA SER A 117 8.75 7.38 -7.49
C SER A 117 7.64 7.23 -8.53
N ALA A 118 6.94 6.10 -8.55
CA ALA A 118 5.90 5.86 -9.55
C ALA A 118 4.79 6.91 -9.45
N PRO A 119 4.35 7.48 -10.58
CA PRO A 119 3.28 8.48 -10.56
C PRO A 119 2.00 7.90 -9.99
N LYS A 120 1.34 8.69 -9.15
CA LYS A 120 0.05 8.28 -8.60
C LYS A 120 -1.01 8.40 -9.68
N GLN A 121 -1.83 7.35 -9.82
CA GLN A 121 -3.01 7.37 -10.67
C GLN A 121 -4.20 6.88 -9.86
N SER A 122 -5.38 7.48 -10.09
CA SER A 122 -6.61 6.98 -9.51
C SER A 122 -7.38 6.19 -10.57
N ALA A 123 -8.27 5.31 -10.13
CA ALA A 123 -9.16 4.60 -11.05
C ALA A 123 -9.99 5.58 -11.87
N LYS A 124 -10.43 6.68 -11.25
CA LYS A 124 -11.18 7.73 -11.93
C LYS A 124 -10.39 8.36 -13.07
N GLU A 125 -9.13 8.69 -12.84
CA GLU A 125 -8.26 9.27 -13.87
C GLU A 125 -8.04 8.31 -15.02
N ILE A 126 -7.83 7.02 -14.73
CA ILE A 126 -7.64 5.99 -15.75
C ILE A 126 -8.90 5.85 -16.61
N ILE A 127 -10.07 5.80 -15.98
CA ILE A 127 -11.35 5.70 -16.70
C ILE A 127 -11.56 6.94 -17.57
N THR A 128 -11.29 8.13 -17.06
CA THR A 128 -11.41 9.38 -17.79
C THR A 128 -10.54 9.37 -19.04
N LYS A 129 -9.30 8.93 -18.95
CA LYS A 129 -8.41 8.80 -20.10
C LYS A 129 -8.95 7.82 -21.15
N ALA A 130 -9.52 6.71 -20.71
CA ALA A 130 -10.00 5.67 -21.60
C ALA A 130 -11.18 6.12 -22.47
N ILE A 131 -12.02 7.02 -21.98
CA ILE A 131 -13.21 7.50 -22.68
C ILE A 131 -13.00 8.83 -23.41
N MET A 132 -11.86 9.44 -23.27
CA MET A 132 -11.49 10.66 -24.01
C MET A 132 -10.63 10.32 -25.21
#